data_66f26c1d8e768f0c8dade061600ecd67
#
_entry.id   66f26c1d8e768f0c8dade061600ecd67
#
_cell.length_a   1.000
_cell.length_b   1.000
_cell.length_c   1.000
_cell.angle_alpha   90.00
_cell.angle_beta   90.00
_cell.angle_gamma   90.00
#
_symmetry.space_group_name_H-M   'P 1'
#
loop_
_entity.id
_entity.type
_entity.pdbx_description
1 polymer ?
#
loop_
_entity_poly.entity_id
_entity_poly.type
_entity_poly.pdbx_seq_one_letter_code
_entity_poly.pdbx_strand_id
1 'polypeptide(L)'
;MIRILFLVIFIYSFLISKELKEVSLQLPWKYQFQFAGYILAKEKGFYQDINLDVKLKQWDENVDVIDSLTNNKIEYAVLRPTSMIDISKGKELVYLATIFQSSPLVLVTDRSSGISSLSDLKNKRIMTSGDLGSDVSLLSMIFSHGIKLEDLLIQTPSFNTQDLLDKKTDLIASYISNEPFTLKELGGNPIVFNPKDYGFDFYSDILTTSKNTYKMKKMK
;
A
#
# COMPACT_ATOMS: atom_id res chain seq x y z
N MET A 1 -12.86 -11.95 58.07
CA MET A 1 -12.52 -10.61 57.53
C MET A 1 -11.43 -10.66 56.44
N ILE A 2 -10.29 -11.31 56.67
CA ILE A 2 -9.16 -11.36 55.70
C ILE A 2 -9.57 -11.97 54.34
N ARG A 3 -10.37 -13.07 54.27
CA ARG A 3 -10.85 -13.70 53.05
C ARG A 3 -11.75 -12.79 52.20
N ILE A 4 -12.56 -11.97 52.84
CA ILE A 4 -13.44 -11.00 52.15
C ILE A 4 -12.62 -9.85 51.54
N LEU A 5 -11.57 -9.40 52.26
CA LEU A 5 -10.67 -8.37 51.78
C LEU A 5 -9.91 -8.80 50.51
N PHE A 6 -9.43 -10.05 50.46
CA PHE A 6 -8.79 -10.64 49.27
C PHE A 6 -9.77 -10.73 48.08
N LEU A 7 -11.02 -11.07 48.31
CA LEU A 7 -12.03 -11.16 47.27
C LEU A 7 -12.36 -9.77 46.69
N VAL A 8 -12.43 -8.75 47.53
CA VAL A 8 -12.69 -7.35 47.11
C VAL A 8 -11.50 -6.81 46.32
N ILE A 9 -10.26 -7.06 46.71
CA ILE A 9 -9.07 -6.65 45.98
C ILE A 9 -9.00 -7.36 44.63
N PHE A 10 -9.35 -8.65 44.57
CA PHE A 10 -9.37 -9.42 43.32
C PHE A 10 -10.47 -8.91 42.34
N ILE A 11 -11.64 -8.52 42.85
CA ILE A 11 -12.72 -7.92 42.04
C ILE A 11 -12.35 -6.52 41.55
N TYR A 12 -11.67 -5.70 42.37
CA TYR A 12 -11.18 -4.38 41.95
C TYR A 12 -10.09 -4.47 40.88
N SER A 13 -9.24 -5.49 40.91
CA SER A 13 -8.22 -5.73 39.87
C SER A 13 -8.83 -6.09 38.50
N PHE A 14 -10.03 -6.64 38.47
CA PHE A 14 -10.76 -6.99 37.24
C PHE A 14 -11.55 -5.80 36.66
N LEU A 15 -11.76 -4.72 37.43
CA LEU A 15 -12.58 -3.59 37.01
C LEU A 15 -11.78 -2.43 36.37
N ILE A 16 -10.45 -2.50 36.33
CA ILE A 16 -9.64 -1.57 35.58
C ILE A 16 -9.38 -2.14 34.17
N SER A 17 -10.46 -2.37 33.43
CA SER A 17 -10.35 -2.49 31.99
C SER A 17 -9.97 -1.13 31.45
N LYS A 18 -8.73 -0.96 31.10
CA LYS A 18 -8.25 0.28 30.49
C LYS A 18 -8.95 0.43 29.14
N GLU A 19 -9.78 1.45 29.01
CA GLU A 19 -10.50 1.71 27.79
C GLU A 19 -9.50 1.93 26.65
N LEU A 20 -9.53 1.05 25.64
CA LEU A 20 -8.65 1.17 24.49
C LEU A 20 -9.12 2.33 23.62
N LYS A 21 -8.18 3.15 23.20
CA LYS A 21 -8.48 4.22 22.25
C LYS A 21 -8.62 3.64 20.85
N GLU A 22 -9.81 3.69 20.29
CA GLU A 22 -10.04 3.30 18.91
C GLU A 22 -9.34 4.27 17.96
N VAL A 23 -8.66 3.71 16.95
CA VAL A 23 -8.06 4.45 15.84
C VAL A 23 -8.22 3.64 14.56
N SER A 24 -8.49 4.30 13.45
CA SER A 24 -8.60 3.68 12.13
C SER A 24 -7.31 3.81 11.34
N LEU A 25 -6.95 2.75 10.62
CA LEU A 25 -5.86 2.71 9.65
C LEU A 25 -6.37 2.19 8.31
N GLN A 26 -6.43 3.05 7.31
CA GLN A 26 -6.82 2.71 5.95
C GLN A 26 -5.61 2.14 5.19
N LEU A 27 -5.77 0.95 4.63
CA LEU A 27 -4.78 0.31 3.77
C LEU A 27 -5.05 0.68 2.31
N PRO A 28 -4.00 0.76 1.46
CA PRO A 28 -4.12 1.10 0.04
C PRO A 28 -4.59 -0.07 -0.82
N TRP A 29 -4.79 -1.27 -0.22
CA TRP A 29 -5.21 -2.49 -0.90
C TRP A 29 -5.94 -3.45 0.03
N LYS A 30 -6.40 -4.58 -0.53
CA LYS A 30 -6.94 -5.72 0.23
C LYS A 30 -5.84 -6.37 1.06
N TYR A 31 -6.20 -7.14 2.10
CA TYR A 31 -5.23 -7.81 2.96
C TYR A 31 -4.31 -8.73 2.14
N GLN A 32 -3.03 -8.43 2.20
CA GLN A 32 -1.94 -9.17 1.57
C GLN A 32 -0.72 -9.15 2.48
N PHE A 33 0.29 -9.94 2.14
CA PHE A 33 1.52 -10.07 2.93
C PHE A 33 2.26 -8.74 3.15
N GLN A 34 2.15 -7.78 2.23
CA GLN A 34 2.72 -6.44 2.37
C GLN A 34 2.24 -5.70 3.64
N PHE A 35 1.07 -6.07 4.17
CA PHE A 35 0.51 -5.50 5.40
C PHE A 35 0.71 -6.38 6.63
N ALA A 36 1.54 -7.44 6.52
CA ALA A 36 1.75 -8.41 7.60
C ALA A 36 2.17 -7.74 8.91
N GLY A 37 2.97 -6.68 8.88
CA GLY A 37 3.38 -5.93 10.07
C GLY A 37 2.21 -5.35 10.85
N TYR A 38 1.26 -4.73 10.16
CA TYR A 38 0.06 -4.16 10.79
C TYR A 38 -0.90 -5.23 11.31
N ILE A 39 -1.07 -6.31 10.53
CA ILE A 39 -1.96 -7.43 10.89
C ILE A 39 -1.38 -8.16 12.10
N LEU A 40 -0.10 -8.51 12.09
CA LEU A 40 0.56 -9.19 13.21
C LEU A 40 0.58 -8.33 14.48
N ALA A 41 0.80 -7.03 14.36
CA ALA A 41 0.74 -6.12 15.51
C ALA A 41 -0.64 -6.13 16.17
N LYS A 42 -1.70 -6.24 15.38
CA LYS A 42 -3.07 -6.37 15.88
C LYS A 42 -3.31 -7.74 16.52
N GLU A 43 -3.00 -8.83 15.80
CA GLU A 43 -3.26 -10.21 16.25
C GLU A 43 -2.44 -10.60 17.50
N LYS A 44 -1.22 -10.04 17.61
CA LYS A 44 -0.36 -10.27 18.79
C LYS A 44 -0.60 -9.32 19.96
N GLY A 45 -1.55 -8.42 19.86
CA GLY A 45 -1.91 -7.50 20.93
C GLY A 45 -0.97 -6.30 21.11
N PHE A 46 0.02 -6.08 20.22
CA PHE A 46 0.98 -4.98 20.37
C PHE A 46 0.34 -3.59 20.38
N TYR A 47 -0.81 -3.44 19.70
CA TYR A 47 -1.57 -2.20 19.78
C TYR A 47 -2.28 -2.04 21.13
N GLN A 48 -2.82 -3.13 21.71
CA GLN A 48 -3.45 -3.11 23.01
C GLN A 48 -2.44 -2.79 24.12
N ASP A 49 -1.20 -3.26 24.01
CA ASP A 49 -0.12 -2.97 24.96
C ASP A 49 0.12 -1.46 25.14
N ILE A 50 -0.13 -0.69 24.08
CA ILE A 50 -0.04 0.78 24.07
C ILE A 50 -1.42 1.46 24.12
N ASN A 51 -2.45 0.73 24.53
CA ASN A 51 -3.83 1.20 24.71
C ASN A 51 -4.52 1.67 23.40
N LEU A 52 -4.23 1.04 22.30
CA LEU A 52 -4.90 1.29 21.02
C LEU A 52 -5.74 0.07 20.60
N ASP A 53 -6.94 0.35 20.11
CA ASP A 53 -7.75 -0.58 19.31
C ASP A 53 -7.69 -0.13 17.85
N VAL A 54 -6.80 -0.77 17.07
CA VAL A 54 -6.59 -0.39 15.66
C VAL A 54 -7.57 -1.10 14.76
N LYS A 55 -8.43 -0.33 14.08
CA LYS A 55 -9.35 -0.80 13.05
C LYS A 55 -8.66 -0.73 11.70
N LEU A 56 -8.14 -1.87 11.24
CA LEU A 56 -7.58 -1.98 9.90
C LEU A 56 -8.72 -1.98 8.88
N LYS A 57 -8.69 -1.04 7.93
CA LYS A 57 -9.66 -0.93 6.83
C LYS A 57 -8.97 -1.27 5.51
N GLN A 58 -9.53 -2.21 4.76
CA GLN A 58 -9.04 -2.54 3.43
C GLN A 58 -9.41 -1.43 2.43
N TRP A 59 -8.72 -1.40 1.30
CA TRP A 59 -9.06 -0.55 0.18
C TRP A 59 -10.53 -0.72 -0.23
N ASP A 60 -11.16 0.40 -0.53
CA ASP A 60 -12.52 0.52 -1.05
C ASP A 60 -12.50 1.60 -2.14
N GLU A 61 -13.00 1.28 -3.32
CA GLU A 61 -13.02 2.19 -4.48
C GLU A 61 -13.85 3.45 -4.25
N ASN A 62 -14.81 3.40 -3.32
CA ASN A 62 -15.68 4.52 -2.99
C ASN A 62 -15.07 5.47 -1.94
N VAL A 63 -13.88 5.18 -1.42
CA VAL A 63 -13.22 5.96 -0.38
C VAL A 63 -12.10 6.81 -0.96
N ASP A 64 -12.29 8.13 -0.99
CA ASP A 64 -11.18 9.07 -1.12
C ASP A 64 -10.41 9.12 0.20
N VAL A 65 -9.25 8.49 0.22
CA VAL A 65 -8.42 8.34 1.42
C VAL A 65 -7.83 9.67 1.86
N ILE A 66 -7.40 10.52 0.91
CA ILE A 66 -6.82 11.83 1.19
C ILE A 66 -7.87 12.75 1.83
N ASP A 67 -9.07 12.78 1.23
CA ASP A 67 -10.18 13.55 1.77
C ASP A 67 -10.61 13.03 3.16
N SER A 68 -10.64 11.71 3.32
CA SER A 68 -11.00 11.08 4.60
C SER A 68 -10.01 11.41 5.72
N LEU A 69 -8.69 11.47 5.42
CA LEU A 69 -7.66 11.92 6.37
C LEU A 69 -7.82 13.39 6.74
N THR A 70 -7.93 14.25 5.72
CA THR A 70 -7.97 15.71 5.93
C THR A 70 -9.24 16.18 6.64
N ASN A 71 -10.35 15.45 6.47
CA ASN A 71 -11.63 15.69 7.14
C ASN A 71 -11.80 14.87 8.45
N ASN A 72 -10.73 14.23 8.94
CA ASN A 72 -10.72 13.45 10.20
C ASN A 72 -11.78 12.31 10.24
N LYS A 73 -12.14 11.74 9.10
CA LYS A 73 -13.00 10.53 9.01
C LYS A 73 -12.20 9.26 9.31
N ILE A 74 -10.90 9.31 9.12
CA ILE A 74 -9.90 8.30 9.51
C ILE A 74 -8.69 9.00 10.13
N GLU A 75 -7.99 8.31 11.04
CA GLU A 75 -6.81 8.89 11.72
C GLU A 75 -5.52 8.64 10.96
N TYR A 76 -5.38 7.46 10.36
CA TYR A 76 -4.18 7.04 9.65
C TYR A 76 -4.51 6.39 8.34
N ALA A 77 -3.58 6.48 7.40
CA ALA A 77 -3.61 5.72 6.16
C ALA A 77 -2.19 5.33 5.73
N VAL A 78 -2.10 4.27 4.97
CA VAL A 78 -0.89 3.95 4.21
C VAL A 78 -1.08 4.53 2.82
N LEU A 79 -0.19 5.43 2.42
CA LEU A 79 -0.27 6.12 1.13
C LEU A 79 0.94 5.79 0.24
N ARG A 80 0.75 5.94 -1.07
CA ARG A 80 1.83 5.87 -2.05
C ARG A 80 2.60 7.20 -2.13
N PRO A 81 3.83 7.22 -2.68
CA PRO A 81 4.64 8.45 -2.83
C PRO A 81 3.94 9.55 -3.63
N THR A 82 3.05 9.18 -4.54
CA THR A 82 2.24 10.12 -5.35
C THR A 82 1.42 11.09 -4.52
N SER A 83 1.11 10.76 -3.26
CA SER A 83 0.44 11.69 -2.33
C SER A 83 1.27 12.95 -2.01
N MET A 84 2.56 13.00 -2.39
CA MET A 84 3.33 14.26 -2.37
C MET A 84 2.75 15.32 -3.32
N ILE A 85 2.12 14.89 -4.42
CA ILE A 85 1.43 15.80 -5.34
C ILE A 85 0.25 16.47 -4.62
N ASP A 86 -0.47 15.71 -3.77
CA ASP A 86 -1.59 16.25 -2.98
C ASP A 86 -1.08 17.25 -1.93
N ILE A 87 0.06 16.96 -1.29
CA ILE A 87 0.72 17.90 -0.38
C ILE A 87 1.11 19.18 -1.13
N SER A 88 1.67 19.06 -2.34
CA SER A 88 2.04 20.23 -3.16
C SER A 88 0.84 21.09 -3.57
N LYS A 89 -0.34 20.46 -3.65
CA LYS A 89 -1.64 21.14 -3.90
C LYS A 89 -2.30 21.66 -2.62
N GLY A 90 -1.62 21.60 -1.47
CA GLY A 90 -2.08 22.17 -0.22
C GLY A 90 -2.82 21.20 0.71
N LYS A 91 -2.89 19.90 0.41
CA LYS A 91 -3.46 18.93 1.34
C LYS A 91 -2.56 18.80 2.58
N GLU A 92 -3.13 18.98 3.76
CA GLU A 92 -2.39 19.00 5.04
C GLU A 92 -2.15 17.58 5.57
N LEU A 93 -1.18 16.89 4.98
CA LEU A 93 -0.74 15.54 5.37
C LEU A 93 0.60 15.58 6.11
N VAL A 94 0.85 14.56 6.94
CA VAL A 94 2.11 14.35 7.66
C VAL A 94 2.53 12.89 7.46
N TYR A 95 3.68 12.69 6.85
CA TYR A 95 4.33 11.38 6.75
C TYR A 95 4.99 11.03 8.08
N LEU A 96 4.68 9.84 8.61
CA LEU A 96 5.16 9.38 9.91
C LEU A 96 6.30 8.38 9.77
N ALA A 97 6.16 7.42 8.84
CA ALA A 97 7.14 6.39 8.58
C ALA A 97 6.97 5.82 7.17
N THR A 98 8.05 5.39 6.56
CA THR A 98 8.03 4.63 5.31
C THR A 98 8.20 3.15 5.62
N ILE A 99 7.29 2.32 5.10
CA ILE A 99 7.34 0.87 5.32
C ILE A 99 8.30 0.23 4.34
N PHE A 100 8.17 0.56 3.05
CA PHE A 100 9.11 0.11 2.03
C PHE A 100 10.19 1.18 1.79
N GLN A 101 11.45 0.82 2.04
CA GLN A 101 12.62 1.66 1.77
C GLN A 101 12.96 1.70 0.27
N SER A 102 12.43 0.76 -0.51
CA SER A 102 12.41 0.73 -1.97
C SER A 102 11.02 0.38 -2.43
N SER A 103 10.52 1.01 -3.49
CA SER A 103 9.19 0.73 -4.02
C SER A 103 9.10 -0.72 -4.50
N PRO A 104 8.10 -1.48 -4.06
CA PRO A 104 7.88 -2.85 -4.57
C PRO A 104 7.19 -2.88 -5.93
N LEU A 105 6.82 -1.71 -6.48
CA LEU A 105 6.10 -1.59 -7.73
C LEU A 105 7.00 -1.87 -8.92
N VAL A 106 6.58 -2.80 -9.78
CA VAL A 106 7.32 -3.28 -10.95
C VAL A 106 6.38 -3.45 -12.14
N LEU A 107 6.93 -3.54 -13.36
CA LEU A 107 6.22 -4.11 -14.51
C LEU A 107 6.60 -5.58 -14.66
N VAL A 108 5.61 -6.42 -14.90
CA VAL A 108 5.78 -7.86 -15.11
C VAL A 108 5.20 -8.25 -16.47
N THR A 109 5.94 -9.07 -17.19
CA THR A 109 5.49 -9.73 -18.40
C THR A 109 5.86 -11.20 -18.36
N ASP A 110 5.23 -12.02 -19.20
CA ASP A 110 5.68 -13.39 -19.43
C ASP A 110 6.72 -13.42 -20.56
N ARG A 111 7.71 -14.28 -20.44
CA ARG A 111 8.76 -14.44 -21.49
C ARG A 111 8.21 -14.77 -22.86
N SER A 112 7.07 -15.43 -22.95
CA SER A 112 6.39 -15.77 -24.23
C SER A 112 5.81 -14.54 -24.94
N SER A 113 5.75 -13.36 -24.29
CA SER A 113 5.33 -12.09 -24.91
C SER A 113 6.34 -11.55 -25.92
N GLY A 114 7.61 -12.01 -25.85
CA GLY A 114 8.71 -11.48 -26.65
C GLY A 114 9.26 -10.14 -26.15
N ILE A 115 8.75 -9.62 -25.03
CA ILE A 115 9.26 -8.39 -24.39
C ILE A 115 10.44 -8.77 -23.51
N SER A 116 11.61 -8.24 -23.81
CA SER A 116 12.87 -8.52 -23.10
C SER A 116 13.57 -7.28 -22.57
N SER A 117 13.18 -6.12 -23.07
CA SER A 117 13.75 -4.82 -22.68
C SER A 117 12.66 -3.74 -22.59
N LEU A 118 12.97 -2.61 -21.94
CA LEU A 118 12.04 -1.47 -21.91
C LEU A 118 11.78 -0.88 -23.29
N SER A 119 12.74 -0.97 -24.22
CA SER A 119 12.54 -0.50 -25.59
C SER A 119 11.44 -1.23 -26.34
N ASP A 120 11.09 -2.44 -25.89
CA ASP A 120 10.02 -3.26 -26.49
C ASP A 120 8.61 -2.82 -26.07
N LEU A 121 8.48 -1.85 -25.14
CA LEU A 121 7.21 -1.44 -24.54
C LEU A 121 6.34 -0.61 -25.49
N LYS A 122 6.91 -0.05 -26.55
CA LYS A 122 6.15 0.79 -27.49
C LYS A 122 4.99 0.00 -28.11
N ASN A 123 3.79 0.59 -28.08
CA ASN A 123 2.52 -0.01 -28.52
C ASN A 123 2.13 -1.29 -27.75
N LYS A 124 2.64 -1.51 -26.56
CA LYS A 124 2.26 -2.65 -25.71
C LYS A 124 1.11 -2.29 -24.78
N ARG A 125 0.30 -3.30 -24.50
CA ARG A 125 -0.83 -3.21 -23.56
C ARG A 125 -0.30 -3.37 -22.13
N ILE A 126 -0.64 -2.41 -21.27
CA ILE A 126 -0.24 -2.43 -19.87
C ILE A 126 -1.47 -2.32 -19.00
N MET A 127 -1.76 -3.34 -18.21
CA MET A 127 -2.74 -3.25 -17.14
C MET A 127 -2.12 -2.61 -15.89
N THR A 128 -2.78 -1.59 -15.35
CA THR A 128 -2.34 -0.91 -14.13
C THR A 128 -3.52 -0.60 -13.21
N SER A 129 -3.32 -0.75 -11.91
CA SER A 129 -4.30 -0.38 -10.90
C SER A 129 -4.32 1.13 -10.69
N GLY A 130 -5.13 1.83 -11.46
CA GLY A 130 -5.25 3.29 -11.41
C GLY A 130 -4.64 3.97 -12.62
N ASP A 131 -4.45 5.27 -12.51
CA ASP A 131 -3.77 6.04 -13.54
C ASP A 131 -2.27 5.74 -13.50
N LEU A 132 -1.73 5.14 -14.56
CA LEU A 132 -0.29 4.93 -14.72
C LEU A 132 0.45 6.28 -14.59
N GLY A 133 -0.19 7.38 -15.00
CA GLY A 133 0.31 8.73 -14.82
C GLY A 133 0.59 9.11 -13.36
N SER A 134 0.01 8.41 -12.40
CA SER A 134 0.27 8.59 -10.98
C SER A 134 1.42 7.72 -10.42
N ASP A 135 1.93 6.76 -11.18
CA ASP A 135 3.01 5.87 -10.75
C ASP A 135 4.39 6.40 -11.18
N VAL A 136 4.88 7.39 -10.43
CA VAL A 136 6.11 8.14 -10.75
C VAL A 136 7.31 7.23 -11.01
N SER A 137 7.48 6.15 -10.25
CA SER A 137 8.62 5.24 -10.42
C SER A 137 8.57 4.50 -11.75
N LEU A 138 7.42 3.94 -12.11
CA LEU A 138 7.23 3.23 -13.39
C LEU A 138 7.36 4.18 -14.57
N LEU A 139 6.71 5.37 -14.49
CA LEU A 139 6.81 6.36 -15.55
C LEU A 139 8.23 6.87 -15.76
N SER A 140 8.95 7.17 -14.67
CA SER A 140 10.34 7.62 -14.79
C SER A 140 11.22 6.58 -15.47
N MET A 141 11.05 5.30 -15.13
CA MET A 141 11.72 4.18 -15.78
C MET A 141 11.39 4.12 -17.28
N ILE A 142 10.10 4.19 -17.64
CA ILE A 142 9.62 4.12 -19.03
C ILE A 142 10.15 5.33 -19.83
N PHE A 143 9.98 6.54 -19.29
CA PHE A 143 10.38 7.78 -19.97
C PHE A 143 11.89 7.90 -20.16
N SER A 144 12.70 7.34 -19.24
CA SER A 144 14.16 7.32 -19.39
C SER A 144 14.65 6.54 -20.63
N HIS A 145 13.77 5.70 -21.19
CA HIS A 145 14.04 4.95 -22.42
C HIS A 145 13.36 5.56 -23.65
N GLY A 146 12.95 6.83 -23.58
CA GLY A 146 12.38 7.58 -24.71
C GLY A 146 10.95 7.15 -25.08
N ILE A 147 10.27 6.37 -24.24
CA ILE A 147 8.88 5.96 -24.46
C ILE A 147 7.99 6.96 -23.71
N LYS A 148 6.97 7.46 -24.38
CA LYS A 148 5.98 8.37 -23.82
C LYS A 148 4.70 7.62 -23.43
N LEU A 149 3.87 8.25 -22.60
CA LEU A 149 2.59 7.66 -22.19
C LEU A 149 1.68 7.35 -23.41
N GLU A 150 1.70 8.22 -24.42
CA GLU A 150 0.96 8.09 -25.67
C GLU A 150 1.42 6.89 -26.53
N ASP A 151 2.64 6.38 -26.29
CA ASP A 151 3.16 5.18 -26.95
C ASP A 151 2.65 3.87 -26.30
N LEU A 152 1.90 3.94 -25.21
CA LEU A 152 1.44 2.80 -24.43
C LEU A 152 -0.08 2.59 -24.59
N LEU A 153 -0.54 1.34 -24.56
CA LEU A 153 -1.95 1.00 -24.57
C LEU A 153 -2.39 0.63 -23.14
N ILE A 154 -2.81 1.66 -22.37
CA ILE A 154 -3.20 1.46 -20.97
C ILE A 154 -4.55 0.75 -20.88
N GLN A 155 -4.62 -0.29 -20.07
CA GLN A 155 -5.82 -1.10 -19.85
C GLN A 155 -6.24 -1.04 -18.38
N THR A 156 -7.56 -1.10 -18.16
CA THR A 156 -8.14 -1.29 -16.82
C THR A 156 -7.69 -2.64 -16.27
N PRO A 157 -7.28 -2.75 -15.01
CA PRO A 157 -6.79 -3.99 -14.44
C PRO A 157 -7.93 -4.99 -14.24
N SER A 158 -7.69 -6.24 -14.63
CA SER A 158 -8.55 -7.37 -14.30
C SER A 158 -8.23 -7.98 -12.94
N PHE A 159 -7.07 -7.64 -12.38
CA PHE A 159 -6.47 -8.26 -11.18
C PHE A 159 -6.24 -9.77 -11.31
N ASN A 160 -6.14 -10.27 -12.54
CA ASN A 160 -5.91 -11.66 -12.84
C ASN A 160 -4.59 -11.85 -13.59
N THR A 161 -3.59 -12.41 -12.93
CA THR A 161 -2.26 -12.67 -13.50
C THR A 161 -2.30 -13.64 -14.68
N GLN A 162 -3.33 -14.51 -14.77
CA GLN A 162 -3.54 -15.42 -15.91
C GLN A 162 -3.68 -14.67 -17.24
N ASP A 163 -4.10 -13.41 -17.22
CA ASP A 163 -4.30 -12.62 -18.43
C ASP A 163 -3.00 -12.34 -19.21
N LEU A 164 -1.84 -12.46 -18.56
CA LEU A 164 -0.53 -12.46 -19.26
C LEU A 164 -0.36 -13.72 -20.12
N LEU A 165 -0.70 -14.89 -19.57
CA LEU A 165 -0.61 -16.17 -20.29
C LEU A 165 -1.67 -16.29 -21.37
N ASP A 166 -2.86 -15.77 -21.13
CA ASP A 166 -3.96 -15.70 -22.08
C ASP A 166 -3.73 -14.63 -23.18
N LYS A 167 -2.63 -13.86 -23.09
CA LYS A 167 -2.30 -12.78 -24.03
C LYS A 167 -3.38 -11.69 -24.14
N LYS A 168 -4.15 -11.47 -23.06
CA LYS A 168 -5.13 -10.37 -22.98
C LYS A 168 -4.44 -9.03 -22.68
N THR A 169 -3.28 -9.09 -22.05
CA THR A 169 -2.36 -7.95 -21.84
C THR A 169 -0.92 -8.39 -22.11
N ASP A 170 -0.03 -7.45 -22.32
CA ASP A 170 1.38 -7.71 -22.55
C ASP A 170 2.20 -7.53 -21.26
N LEU A 171 1.77 -6.59 -20.39
CA LEU A 171 2.37 -6.33 -19.08
C LEU A 171 1.30 -6.01 -18.03
N ILE A 172 1.66 -6.24 -16.79
CA ILE A 172 0.91 -5.78 -15.61
C ILE A 172 1.81 -4.96 -14.70
N ALA A 173 1.28 -3.85 -14.18
CA ALA A 173 1.89 -3.16 -13.05
C ALA A 173 1.50 -3.89 -11.77
N SER A 174 2.48 -4.30 -10.97
CA SER A 174 2.28 -5.19 -9.84
C SER A 174 3.32 -5.00 -8.74
N TYR A 175 3.16 -5.68 -7.61
CA TYR A 175 4.19 -5.71 -6.58
C TYR A 175 5.10 -6.93 -6.78
N ILE A 176 6.42 -6.69 -6.73
CA ILE A 176 7.45 -7.73 -6.90
C ILE A 176 7.27 -8.92 -5.93
N SER A 177 6.61 -8.70 -4.80
CA SER A 177 6.35 -9.70 -3.77
C SER A 177 5.14 -10.61 -4.05
N ASN A 178 4.37 -10.38 -5.11
CA ASN A 178 3.12 -11.12 -5.36
C ASN A 178 3.04 -11.69 -6.80
N GLU A 179 2.69 -10.87 -7.79
CA GLU A 179 2.32 -11.33 -9.14
C GLU A 179 3.42 -12.11 -9.88
N PRO A 180 4.74 -11.81 -9.74
CA PRO A 180 5.77 -12.64 -10.34
C PRO A 180 5.78 -14.08 -9.83
N PHE A 181 5.43 -14.31 -8.56
CA PHE A 181 5.31 -15.65 -7.97
C PHE A 181 4.05 -16.34 -8.47
N THR A 182 2.91 -15.63 -8.46
CA THR A 182 1.65 -16.14 -9.00
C THR A 182 1.80 -16.55 -10.46
N LEU A 183 2.49 -15.76 -11.29
CA LEU A 183 2.75 -16.11 -12.68
C LEU A 183 3.54 -17.40 -12.82
N LYS A 184 4.54 -17.63 -11.96
CA LYS A 184 5.31 -18.89 -11.94
C LYS A 184 4.43 -20.07 -11.54
N GLU A 185 3.57 -19.92 -10.54
CA GLU A 185 2.63 -20.97 -10.09
C GLU A 185 1.66 -21.36 -11.19
N LEU A 186 1.27 -20.41 -12.05
CA LEU A 186 0.43 -20.62 -13.23
C LEU A 186 1.21 -21.25 -14.42
N GLY A 187 2.50 -21.54 -14.25
CA GLY A 187 3.35 -22.13 -15.30
C GLY A 187 4.03 -21.11 -16.22
N GLY A 188 3.92 -19.83 -15.94
CA GLY A 188 4.58 -18.75 -16.68
C GLY A 188 6.04 -18.57 -16.31
N ASN A 189 6.75 -17.76 -17.12
CA ASN A 189 8.15 -17.40 -16.91
C ASN A 189 8.28 -15.87 -16.84
N PRO A 190 8.16 -15.26 -15.63
CA PRO A 190 8.13 -13.82 -15.48
C PRO A 190 9.45 -13.15 -15.87
N ILE A 191 9.33 -12.04 -16.58
CA ILE A 191 10.34 -11.01 -16.73
C ILE A 191 9.85 -9.80 -15.94
N VAL A 192 10.71 -9.28 -15.07
CA VAL A 192 10.39 -8.17 -14.16
C VAL A 192 11.23 -6.96 -14.52
N PHE A 193 10.60 -5.83 -14.80
CA PHE A 193 11.25 -4.53 -14.92
C PHE A 193 11.05 -3.76 -13.62
N ASN A 194 12.12 -3.67 -12.83
CA ASN A 194 12.09 -2.98 -11.55
C ASN A 194 12.66 -1.57 -11.71
N PRO A 195 11.90 -0.50 -11.42
CA PRO A 195 12.38 0.88 -11.53
C PRO A 195 13.69 1.14 -10.80
N LYS A 196 13.94 0.48 -9.68
CA LYS A 196 15.18 0.56 -8.91
C LYS A 196 16.41 0.21 -9.75
N ASP A 197 16.33 -0.80 -10.61
CA ASP A 197 17.44 -1.26 -11.45
C ASP A 197 17.80 -0.24 -12.53
N TYR A 198 16.90 0.75 -12.75
CA TYR A 198 17.05 1.85 -13.70
C TYR A 198 17.32 3.20 -13.01
N GLY A 199 17.61 3.20 -11.70
CA GLY A 199 17.92 4.40 -10.93
C GLY A 199 16.71 5.14 -10.36
N PHE A 200 15.52 4.57 -10.44
CA PHE A 200 14.26 5.19 -9.94
C PHE A 200 13.77 4.45 -8.69
N ASP A 201 14.49 4.60 -7.60
CA ASP A 201 14.14 4.01 -6.30
C ASP A 201 13.46 5.03 -5.40
N PHE A 202 12.21 4.76 -5.03
CA PHE A 202 11.40 5.63 -4.17
C PHE A 202 10.91 4.86 -2.94
N TYR A 203 10.72 5.56 -1.85
CA TYR A 203 10.00 5.01 -0.70
C TYR A 203 8.56 4.68 -1.09
N SER A 204 7.97 3.66 -0.44
CA SER A 204 6.56 3.31 -0.67
C SER A 204 5.88 2.86 0.62
N ASP A 205 4.55 2.74 0.54
CA ASP A 205 3.69 2.39 1.66
C ASP A 205 4.00 3.25 2.90
N ILE A 206 3.70 4.55 2.77
CA ILE A 206 4.04 5.57 3.75
C ILE A 206 2.89 5.69 4.76
N LEU A 207 3.16 5.38 6.03
CA LEU A 207 2.22 5.64 7.11
C LEU A 207 2.02 7.14 7.25
N THR A 208 0.79 7.58 7.10
CA THR A 208 0.41 8.99 6.97
C THR A 208 -0.75 9.32 7.88
N THR A 209 -0.78 10.57 8.34
CA THR A 209 -1.92 11.15 9.09
C THR A 209 -2.19 12.57 8.61
N SER A 210 -3.31 13.17 9.04
CA SER A 210 -3.54 14.60 8.81
C SER A 210 -2.72 15.46 9.79
N LYS A 211 -2.40 16.68 9.37
CA LYS A 211 -1.71 17.66 10.22
C LYS A 211 -2.54 17.99 11.48
N ASN A 212 -3.87 17.96 11.37
CA ASN A 212 -4.75 18.18 12.50
C ASN A 212 -4.64 17.04 13.53
N THR A 213 -4.77 15.77 13.09
CA THR A 213 -4.60 14.60 13.96
C THR A 213 -3.21 14.59 14.61
N TYR A 214 -2.16 14.92 13.86
CA TYR A 214 -0.79 14.99 14.36
C TYR A 214 -0.64 16.03 15.49
N LYS A 215 -1.20 17.25 15.30
CA LYS A 215 -1.17 18.30 16.33
C LYS A 215 -1.93 17.91 17.60
N MET A 216 -3.15 17.35 17.45
CA MET A 216 -3.96 16.93 18.60
C MET A 216 -3.27 15.85 19.46
N LYS A 217 -2.42 15.01 18.88
CA LYS A 217 -1.70 13.96 19.61
C LYS A 217 -0.38 14.42 20.22
N LYS A 218 0.21 15.50 19.70
CA LYS A 218 1.44 16.09 20.26
C LYS A 218 1.18 16.92 21.53
N MET A 219 -0.08 17.33 21.75
CA MET A 219 -0.48 18.15 22.92
C MET A 219 -0.99 17.32 24.11
N LYS A 220 -0.99 15.98 23.99
CA LYS A 220 -1.32 15.04 25.06
C LYS A 220 -0.09 14.22 25.48
#